data_54b48e7ec81e76f17b42812ef525ca3d
#
_entry.id   54b48e7ec81e76f17b42812ef525ca3d
#
_cell.length_a   1.000
_cell.length_b   1.000
_cell.length_c   1.000
_cell.angle_alpha   90.00
_cell.angle_beta   90.00
_cell.angle_gamma   90.00
#
_symmetry.space_group_name_H-M   'P 1'
#
loop_
_entity.id
_entity.type
_entity.pdbx_description
1 polymer ?
#
loop_
_entity_poly.entity_id
_entity_poly.type
_entity_poly.pdbx_seq_one_letter_code
_entity_poly.pdbx_strand_id
1 'polypeptide(L)'
;MTDFTRALRRLALILPAVLLAPQPLLAQEPAPPTPQHLTPAGGTPWIYEGSDVPRDEEWIFGELPNGLRYAVRSNAVPPDQVSVRVRIDAGSLHEDESELGYAHLLEHLLFRESKYLGPAEAIPTWQRLGATFGSDTNAETSPTHTVFKLDLPNVDAGKLAESMKLLSGMVRSPVLSDANVQAEVPIVLAEKRERGGPAERAGNASREVLFAGQRLATRSPIGTEATLGAATGASVSAFYRRWYRPENTVVVAAGDIDPQQLAAEIEAWFGDWEGEGALVPAPDFGDPVAPAGADPANPVGEIGVVVEPDLPRS
;
A
#
# COMPACT_ATOMS: atom_id res chain seq x y z
N MET A 1 -84.84 -27.28 66.90
CA MET A 1 -85.10 -27.70 65.54
C MET A 1 -84.40 -26.67 64.66
N THR A 2 -83.47 -27.17 63.94
CA THR A 2 -82.69 -26.60 62.80
C THR A 2 -81.67 -25.49 63.02
N ASP A 3 -80.46 -25.93 63.10
CA ASP A 3 -79.20 -25.18 63.00
C ASP A 3 -79.11 -24.38 61.71
N PHE A 4 -78.55 -23.19 61.88
CA PHE A 4 -78.08 -22.45 60.77
C PHE A 4 -76.61 -22.07 60.99
N THR A 5 -75.76 -22.88 60.52
CA THR A 5 -74.28 -22.73 60.57
C THR A 5 -73.77 -21.59 59.65
N ARG A 6 -73.01 -20.74 60.26
CA ARG A 6 -72.32 -19.62 59.63
C ARG A 6 -71.30 -20.11 58.64
N ALA A 7 -71.41 -19.72 57.40
CA ALA A 7 -70.38 -19.83 56.38
C ALA A 7 -69.71 -18.48 56.22
N LEU A 8 -68.50 -18.36 56.75
CA LEU A 8 -67.57 -17.22 56.50
C LEU A 8 -67.01 -17.43 55.06
N ARG A 9 -67.43 -16.60 54.14
CA ARG A 9 -66.74 -16.46 52.84
C ARG A 9 -65.50 -15.62 53.03
N ARG A 10 -64.30 -16.24 52.96
CA ARG A 10 -63.03 -15.56 52.76
C ARG A 10 -62.93 -15.22 51.29
N LEU A 11 -63.03 -13.94 50.98
CA LEU A 11 -62.72 -13.38 49.67
C LEU A 11 -61.18 -13.31 49.52
N ALA A 12 -60.60 -14.24 48.79
CA ALA A 12 -59.19 -14.18 48.41
C ALA A 12 -59.06 -13.20 47.25
N LEU A 13 -58.47 -12.03 47.46
CA LEU A 13 -57.98 -11.14 46.39
C LEU A 13 -56.79 -11.82 45.70
N ILE A 14 -57.01 -12.33 44.51
CA ILE A 14 -55.90 -12.74 43.62
C ILE A 14 -55.46 -11.49 42.88
N LEU A 15 -54.35 -10.88 43.30
CA LEU A 15 -53.61 -9.92 42.46
C LEU A 15 -52.96 -10.68 41.31
N PRO A 16 -53.15 -10.29 40.05
CA PRO A 16 -52.36 -10.84 38.96
C PRO A 16 -50.93 -10.36 39.13
N ALA A 17 -49.98 -11.26 39.39
CA ALA A 17 -48.58 -11.01 39.25
C ALA A 17 -48.26 -10.78 37.77
N VAL A 18 -48.11 -9.49 37.41
CA VAL A 18 -47.58 -9.16 36.07
C VAL A 18 -46.09 -9.56 36.08
N LEU A 19 -45.80 -10.71 35.49
CA LEU A 19 -44.45 -11.09 35.16
C LEU A 19 -43.89 -10.08 34.13
N LEU A 20 -43.13 -9.08 34.60
CA LEU A 20 -42.27 -8.29 33.75
C LEU A 20 -41.20 -9.24 33.21
N ALA A 21 -41.41 -9.77 31.99
CA ALA A 21 -40.38 -10.39 31.25
C ALA A 21 -39.27 -9.35 31.04
N PRO A 22 -37.98 -9.68 31.27
CA PRO A 22 -36.88 -8.77 30.93
C PRO A 22 -36.95 -8.50 29.44
N GLN A 23 -37.18 -7.24 29.09
CA GLN A 23 -37.04 -6.84 27.68
C GLN A 23 -35.58 -7.07 27.27
N PRO A 24 -35.28 -7.72 26.15
CA PRO A 24 -33.94 -7.77 25.67
C PRO A 24 -33.45 -6.34 25.48
N LEU A 25 -32.36 -5.96 26.17
CA LEU A 25 -31.60 -4.77 25.83
C LEU A 25 -31.20 -4.96 24.35
N LEU A 26 -31.92 -4.29 23.47
CA LEU A 26 -31.42 -4.14 22.10
C LEU A 26 -30.09 -3.39 22.28
N ALA A 27 -29.00 -4.09 22.01
CA ALA A 27 -27.69 -3.48 21.92
C ALA A 27 -27.88 -2.33 20.93
N GLN A 28 -27.67 -1.11 21.40
CA GLN A 28 -27.71 0.06 20.55
C GLN A 28 -26.59 -0.14 19.54
N GLU A 29 -26.94 -0.27 18.27
CA GLU A 29 -25.91 -0.33 17.24
C GLU A 29 -24.98 0.86 17.42
N PRO A 30 -23.65 0.64 17.47
CA PRO A 30 -22.71 1.76 17.59
C PRO A 30 -23.02 2.74 16.45
N ALA A 31 -23.07 4.02 16.78
CA ALA A 31 -23.25 5.05 15.77
C ALA A 31 -22.18 4.88 14.68
N PRO A 32 -22.54 5.03 13.40
CA PRO A 32 -21.56 4.92 12.33
C PRO A 32 -20.40 5.89 12.60
N PRO A 33 -19.15 5.45 12.40
CA PRO A 33 -17.99 6.28 12.67
C PRO A 33 -18.11 7.60 11.90
N THR A 34 -17.87 8.70 12.57
CA THR A 34 -17.80 10.00 11.91
C THR A 34 -16.59 9.98 10.98
N PRO A 35 -16.73 10.29 9.68
CA PRO A 35 -15.60 10.37 8.78
C PRO A 35 -14.54 11.31 9.35
N GLN A 36 -13.40 10.79 9.70
CA GLN A 36 -12.30 11.58 10.22
C GLN A 36 -11.39 11.96 9.05
N HIS A 37 -11.23 13.26 8.83
CA HIS A 37 -10.15 13.73 7.99
C HIS A 37 -8.86 13.57 8.80
N LEU A 38 -8.05 12.58 8.43
CA LEU A 38 -6.71 12.40 8.97
C LEU A 38 -5.86 13.59 8.51
N THR A 39 -5.88 14.68 9.26
CA THR A 39 -4.97 15.80 9.02
C THR A 39 -3.69 15.52 9.80
N PRO A 40 -2.54 15.32 9.15
CA PRO A 40 -1.30 15.07 9.86
C PRO A 40 -0.94 16.28 10.70
N ALA A 41 -0.90 16.13 12.01
CA ALA A 41 -0.31 17.12 12.90
C ALA A 41 1.18 16.80 13.06
N GLY A 42 2.01 17.21 12.08
CA GLY A 42 3.47 17.16 12.20
C GLY A 42 4.16 15.85 11.81
N GLY A 43 3.47 14.89 11.24
CA GLY A 43 4.00 13.63 10.70
C GLY A 43 2.88 12.85 10.03
N THR A 44 3.19 11.80 9.27
CA THR A 44 2.16 10.92 8.72
C THR A 44 1.66 10.00 9.85
N PRO A 45 0.40 10.13 10.31
CA PRO A 45 -0.10 9.29 11.39
C PRO A 45 -0.19 7.83 10.94
N TRP A 46 -0.13 6.90 11.90
CA TRP A 46 -0.50 5.53 11.63
C TRP A 46 -2.01 5.45 11.36
N ILE A 47 -2.44 4.51 10.51
CA ILE A 47 -3.83 4.39 10.05
C ILE A 47 -4.86 4.20 11.19
N TYR A 48 -4.43 3.72 12.36
CA TYR A 48 -5.28 3.57 13.54
C TYR A 48 -5.37 4.86 14.38
N GLU A 49 -4.46 5.80 14.18
CA GLU A 49 -4.46 7.07 14.91
C GLU A 49 -5.62 7.94 14.43
N GLY A 50 -6.51 8.31 15.37
CA GLY A 50 -7.73 9.03 15.04
C GLY A 50 -8.85 8.17 14.43
N SER A 51 -8.68 6.85 14.34
CA SER A 51 -9.69 5.88 13.93
C SER A 51 -10.47 5.36 15.15
N ASP A 52 -11.70 4.93 14.92
CA ASP A 52 -12.52 4.19 15.90
C ASP A 52 -12.14 2.69 15.93
N VAL A 53 -11.29 2.23 15.03
CA VAL A 53 -10.75 0.87 15.01
C VAL A 53 -9.56 0.80 15.98
N PRO A 54 -9.65 -0.03 17.05
CA PRO A 54 -8.54 -0.17 17.98
C PRO A 54 -7.32 -0.77 17.28
N ARG A 55 -6.14 -0.33 17.71
CA ARG A 55 -4.89 -0.92 17.28
C ARG A 55 -4.86 -2.40 17.66
N ASP A 56 -4.45 -3.27 16.73
CA ASP A 56 -4.10 -4.65 17.04
C ASP A 56 -2.81 -4.67 17.89
N GLU A 57 -2.92 -5.16 19.12
CA GLU A 57 -1.82 -5.17 20.10
C GLU A 57 -0.71 -6.16 19.76
N GLU A 58 -0.95 -7.11 18.86
CA GLU A 58 0.08 -8.04 18.38
C GLU A 58 1.09 -7.38 17.42
N TRP A 59 0.76 -6.21 16.87
CA TRP A 59 1.67 -5.43 16.06
C TRP A 59 2.50 -4.46 16.88
N ILE A 60 3.81 -4.44 16.66
CA ILE A 60 4.73 -3.42 17.14
C ILE A 60 4.92 -2.40 16.04
N PHE A 61 4.48 -1.17 16.29
CA PHE A 61 4.69 -0.03 15.40
C PHE A 61 5.82 0.83 15.95
N GLY A 62 6.73 1.25 15.09
CA GLY A 62 7.85 2.09 15.48
C GLY A 62 8.28 3.06 14.37
N GLU A 63 9.10 4.01 14.77
CA GLU A 63 9.74 4.98 13.89
C GLU A 63 11.21 5.08 14.28
N LEU A 64 12.08 5.02 13.28
CA LEU A 64 13.52 5.19 13.46
C LEU A 64 13.87 6.68 13.51
N PRO A 65 15.02 7.05 14.10
CA PRO A 65 15.45 8.46 14.18
C PRO A 65 15.54 9.18 12.83
N ASN A 66 15.69 8.45 11.72
CA ASN A 66 15.70 8.99 10.37
C ASN A 66 14.32 9.19 9.75
N GLY A 67 13.23 8.90 10.49
CA GLY A 67 11.84 9.04 10.03
C GLY A 67 11.28 7.82 9.31
N LEU A 68 12.06 6.74 9.12
CA LEU A 68 11.53 5.49 8.58
C LEU A 68 10.59 4.85 9.61
N ARG A 69 9.41 4.46 9.16
CA ARG A 69 8.41 3.79 9.99
C ARG A 69 8.40 2.30 9.74
N TYR A 70 8.09 1.52 10.77
CA TYR A 70 7.97 0.08 10.62
C TYR A 70 6.81 -0.49 11.42
N ALA A 71 6.31 -1.62 10.96
CA ALA A 71 5.35 -2.45 11.69
C ALA A 71 5.82 -3.90 11.64
N VAL A 72 5.94 -4.54 12.82
CA VAL A 72 6.40 -5.93 12.91
C VAL A 72 5.48 -6.75 13.78
N ARG A 73 5.34 -8.04 13.43
CA ARG A 73 4.48 -8.98 14.14
C ARG A 73 5.06 -10.40 14.08
N SER A 74 4.90 -11.18 15.16
CA SER A 74 5.09 -12.62 15.10
C SER A 74 3.89 -13.29 14.44
N ASN A 75 4.15 -14.20 13.51
CA ASN A 75 3.14 -15.04 12.87
C ASN A 75 3.76 -16.36 12.43
N ALA A 76 3.47 -17.44 13.16
CA ALA A 76 3.99 -18.78 12.87
C ALA A 76 3.12 -19.59 11.90
N VAL A 77 2.31 -18.92 11.06
CA VAL A 77 1.47 -19.57 10.04
C VAL A 77 1.70 -18.90 8.67
N PRO A 78 2.39 -19.61 7.77
CA PRO A 78 3.05 -20.92 7.91
C PRO A 78 4.31 -20.84 8.79
N PRO A 79 4.76 -21.94 9.39
CA PRO A 79 5.96 -21.96 10.24
C PRO A 79 7.23 -21.70 9.43
N ASP A 80 8.27 -21.24 10.11
CA ASP A 80 9.60 -20.97 9.55
C ASP A 80 9.60 -20.02 8.35
N GLN A 81 8.62 -19.10 8.24
CA GLN A 81 8.54 -18.12 7.16
C GLN A 81 8.51 -16.70 7.68
N VAL A 82 9.07 -15.79 6.90
CA VAL A 82 8.98 -14.34 7.13
C VAL A 82 8.61 -13.64 5.85
N SER A 83 7.62 -12.77 5.92
CA SER A 83 7.22 -11.84 4.87
C SER A 83 7.71 -10.44 5.19
N VAL A 84 8.41 -9.79 4.24
CA VAL A 84 8.86 -8.40 4.36
C VAL A 84 8.29 -7.59 3.21
N ARG A 85 7.80 -6.41 3.52
CA ARG A 85 7.35 -5.40 2.54
C ARG A 85 8.05 -4.08 2.82
N VAL A 86 8.72 -3.54 1.82
CA VAL A 86 9.27 -2.18 1.86
C VAL A 86 8.42 -1.34 0.94
N ARG A 87 7.65 -0.44 1.52
CA ARG A 87 6.78 0.49 0.80
C ARG A 87 7.42 1.87 0.77
N ILE A 88 7.52 2.42 -0.42
CA ILE A 88 7.88 3.81 -0.67
C ILE A 88 6.59 4.56 -1.04
N ASP A 89 6.27 5.63 -0.33
CA ASP A 89 5.09 6.46 -0.59
C ASP A 89 5.31 7.38 -1.80
N ALA A 90 5.70 6.78 -2.92
CA ALA A 90 5.87 7.42 -4.21
C ALA A 90 5.55 6.44 -5.35
N GLY A 91 4.76 6.89 -6.30
CA GLY A 91 4.37 6.17 -7.50
C GLY A 91 4.19 7.14 -8.67
N SER A 92 3.43 6.75 -9.69
CA SER A 92 3.33 7.55 -10.92
C SER A 92 2.68 8.94 -10.73
N LEU A 93 1.91 9.17 -9.66
CA LEU A 93 1.39 10.50 -9.34
C LEU A 93 2.48 11.50 -8.91
N HIS A 94 3.66 11.00 -8.55
CA HIS A 94 4.80 11.81 -8.13
C HIS A 94 5.73 12.21 -9.28
N GLU A 95 5.45 11.71 -10.49
CA GLU A 95 6.22 11.98 -11.71
C GLU A 95 5.86 13.33 -12.31
N ASP A 96 6.85 14.10 -12.75
CA ASP A 96 6.64 15.27 -13.59
C ASP A 96 6.38 14.86 -15.05
N GLU A 97 6.01 15.82 -15.92
CA GLU A 97 5.69 15.55 -17.33
C GLU A 97 6.85 14.88 -18.10
N SER A 98 8.08 15.18 -17.71
CA SER A 98 9.29 14.57 -18.32
C SER A 98 9.70 13.24 -17.72
N GLU A 99 9.00 12.75 -16.69
CA GLU A 99 9.36 11.59 -15.88
C GLU A 99 8.34 10.46 -15.96
N LEU A 100 7.36 10.55 -16.87
CA LEU A 100 6.30 9.55 -16.97
C LEU A 100 6.86 8.15 -17.18
N GLY A 101 6.62 7.26 -16.21
CA GLY A 101 7.13 5.89 -16.16
C GLY A 101 8.41 5.71 -15.31
N TYR A 102 8.95 6.76 -14.69
CA TYR A 102 10.18 6.64 -13.90
C TYR A 102 9.99 5.86 -12.60
N ALA A 103 8.82 5.93 -11.98
CA ALA A 103 8.54 5.14 -10.79
C ALA A 103 8.62 3.63 -11.09
N HIS A 104 8.06 3.20 -12.22
CA HIS A 104 8.10 1.81 -12.68
C HIS A 104 9.49 1.41 -13.22
N LEU A 105 10.12 2.27 -14.01
CA LEU A 105 11.50 2.02 -14.45
C LEU A 105 12.47 1.86 -13.27
N LEU A 106 12.28 2.67 -12.22
CA LEU A 106 13.09 2.59 -11.01
C LEU A 106 12.85 1.26 -10.27
N GLU A 107 11.61 0.79 -10.21
CA GLU A 107 11.29 -0.54 -9.67
C GLU A 107 12.16 -1.62 -10.34
N HIS A 108 12.24 -1.66 -11.66
CA HIS A 108 13.09 -2.59 -12.42
C HIS A 108 14.58 -2.41 -12.09
N LEU A 109 15.05 -1.17 -12.05
CA LEU A 109 16.47 -0.86 -11.82
C LEU A 109 16.95 -1.31 -10.45
N LEU A 110 16.08 -1.31 -9.42
CA LEU A 110 16.43 -1.74 -8.08
C LEU A 110 16.73 -3.25 -7.99
N PHE A 111 16.16 -4.06 -8.90
CA PHE A 111 16.51 -5.48 -9.02
C PHE A 111 17.76 -5.75 -9.86
N ARG A 112 18.29 -4.74 -10.54
CA ARG A 112 19.40 -4.93 -11.48
C ARG A 112 20.76 -4.93 -10.82
N GLU A 113 21.06 -3.90 -10.04
CA GLU A 113 22.37 -3.72 -9.41
C GLU A 113 22.25 -2.81 -8.17
N SER A 114 22.96 -3.15 -7.12
CA SER A 114 22.99 -2.35 -5.88
C SER A 114 24.34 -2.45 -5.19
N LYS A 115 24.50 -1.74 -4.09
CA LYS A 115 25.73 -1.80 -3.25
C LYS A 115 26.16 -3.24 -2.91
N TYR A 116 25.23 -4.18 -2.79
CA TYR A 116 25.53 -5.54 -2.32
C TYR A 116 25.26 -6.62 -3.39
N LEU A 117 24.76 -6.24 -4.54
CA LEU A 117 24.44 -7.13 -5.66
C LEU A 117 25.01 -6.54 -6.95
N GLY A 118 25.87 -7.29 -7.60
CA GLY A 118 26.34 -6.95 -8.93
C GLY A 118 25.28 -7.10 -10.01
N PRO A 119 25.60 -6.69 -11.25
CA PRO A 119 24.67 -6.81 -12.38
C PRO A 119 24.19 -8.25 -12.56
N ALA A 120 22.86 -8.43 -12.65
CA ALA A 120 22.18 -9.72 -12.80
C ALA A 120 22.39 -10.75 -11.65
N GLU A 121 22.91 -10.33 -10.50
CA GLU A 121 23.11 -11.22 -9.34
C GLU A 121 21.84 -11.33 -8.45
N ALA A 122 20.88 -10.42 -8.56
CA ALA A 122 19.72 -10.40 -7.67
C ALA A 122 18.93 -11.72 -7.73
N ILE A 123 18.51 -12.15 -8.91
CA ILE A 123 17.69 -13.36 -9.07
C ILE A 123 18.43 -14.62 -8.57
N PRO A 124 19.67 -14.92 -8.98
CA PRO A 124 20.40 -16.08 -8.46
C PRO A 124 20.61 -16.03 -6.95
N THR A 125 20.84 -14.86 -6.40
CA THR A 125 21.03 -14.68 -4.96
C THR A 125 19.75 -14.97 -4.18
N TRP A 126 18.60 -14.45 -4.61
CA TRP A 126 17.31 -14.75 -3.99
C TRP A 126 16.96 -16.24 -4.09
N GLN A 127 17.21 -16.88 -5.24
CA GLN A 127 17.02 -18.31 -5.41
C GLN A 127 17.90 -19.13 -4.44
N ARG A 128 19.15 -18.73 -4.25
CA ARG A 128 20.04 -19.37 -3.24
C ARG A 128 19.50 -19.25 -1.83
N LEU A 129 18.84 -18.15 -1.50
CA LEU A 129 18.13 -17.92 -0.24
C LEU A 129 16.77 -18.62 -0.18
N GLY A 130 16.37 -19.30 -1.26
CA GLY A 130 15.11 -20.05 -1.35
C GLY A 130 13.91 -19.22 -1.76
N ALA A 131 14.09 -17.95 -2.15
CA ALA A 131 13.02 -17.11 -2.64
C ALA A 131 12.99 -17.12 -4.17
N THR A 132 11.85 -17.48 -4.76
CA THR A 132 11.63 -17.51 -6.20
C THR A 132 11.24 -16.13 -6.70
N PHE A 133 11.90 -15.66 -7.76
CA PHE A 133 11.52 -14.38 -8.39
C PHE A 133 10.13 -14.48 -9.03
N GLY A 134 9.31 -13.47 -8.79
CA GLY A 134 7.93 -13.40 -9.26
C GLY A 134 6.92 -13.82 -8.18
N SER A 135 7.10 -14.96 -7.51
CA SER A 135 6.23 -15.42 -6.42
C SER A 135 6.65 -14.88 -5.06
N ASP A 136 7.92 -15.12 -4.67
CA ASP A 136 8.39 -14.85 -3.32
C ASP A 136 9.13 -13.51 -3.21
N THR A 137 9.79 -13.07 -4.28
CA THR A 137 10.35 -11.72 -4.40
C THR A 137 9.85 -11.07 -5.67
N ASN A 138 9.34 -9.87 -5.53
CA ASN A 138 8.77 -9.06 -6.61
C ASN A 138 8.63 -7.62 -6.15
N ALA A 139 8.17 -6.74 -7.04
CA ALA A 139 7.69 -5.43 -6.66
C ALA A 139 6.46 -5.04 -7.47
N GLU A 140 5.82 -3.97 -7.09
CA GLU A 140 4.72 -3.37 -7.82
C GLU A 140 4.77 -1.85 -7.70
N THR A 141 4.49 -1.18 -8.80
CA THR A 141 4.32 0.28 -8.84
C THR A 141 2.87 0.64 -9.09
N SER A 142 2.31 1.39 -8.16
CA SER A 142 0.96 1.97 -8.23
C SER A 142 1.02 3.47 -8.53
N PRO A 143 -0.12 4.15 -8.70
CA PRO A 143 -0.13 5.61 -8.78
C PRO A 143 0.44 6.30 -7.53
N THR A 144 0.23 5.75 -6.33
CA THR A 144 0.57 6.41 -5.06
C THR A 144 1.82 5.86 -4.37
N HIS A 145 2.26 4.66 -4.70
CA HIS A 145 3.35 3.99 -3.98
C HIS A 145 4.03 2.92 -4.82
N THR A 146 5.24 2.56 -4.41
CA THR A 146 5.98 1.39 -4.88
C THR A 146 6.24 0.45 -3.71
N VAL A 147 5.97 -0.86 -3.86
CA VAL A 147 6.18 -1.86 -2.81
C VAL A 147 7.13 -2.94 -3.31
N PHE A 148 8.20 -3.18 -2.56
CA PHE A 148 9.10 -4.32 -2.74
C PHE A 148 8.69 -5.40 -1.75
N LYS A 149 8.48 -6.62 -2.22
CA LYS A 149 8.09 -7.76 -1.40
C LYS A 149 9.17 -8.82 -1.39
N LEU A 150 9.29 -9.48 -0.23
CA LEU A 150 10.14 -10.62 -0.02
C LEU A 150 9.44 -11.58 0.94
N ASP A 151 9.21 -12.80 0.50
CA ASP A 151 8.69 -13.90 1.29
C ASP A 151 9.81 -14.94 1.41
N LEU A 152 10.31 -15.15 2.64
CA LEU A 152 11.45 -16.02 2.92
C LEU A 152 10.96 -17.32 3.53
N PRO A 153 11.12 -18.46 2.85
CA PRO A 153 10.86 -19.77 3.42
C PRO A 153 12.06 -20.25 4.25
N ASN A 154 11.81 -21.12 5.23
CA ASN A 154 12.83 -21.77 6.07
C ASN A 154 13.83 -20.75 6.64
N VAL A 155 13.32 -19.72 7.28
CA VAL A 155 14.10 -18.59 7.78
C VAL A 155 14.80 -18.95 9.11
N ASP A 156 16.06 -18.57 9.20
CA ASP A 156 16.82 -18.46 10.45
C ASP A 156 17.38 -17.03 10.58
N ALA A 157 18.00 -16.72 11.70
CA ALA A 157 18.55 -15.39 11.97
C ALA A 157 19.60 -14.96 10.95
N GLY A 158 20.47 -15.88 10.49
CA GLY A 158 21.50 -15.56 9.51
C GLY A 158 20.93 -15.27 8.13
N LYS A 159 19.94 -16.06 7.71
CA LYS A 159 19.23 -15.87 6.45
C LYS A 159 18.40 -14.59 6.46
N LEU A 160 17.74 -14.28 7.58
CA LEU A 160 17.03 -13.01 7.74
C LEU A 160 17.97 -11.82 7.59
N ALA A 161 19.08 -11.81 8.35
CA ALA A 161 20.05 -10.71 8.31
C ALA A 161 20.65 -10.52 6.91
N GLU A 162 21.04 -11.60 6.20
CA GLU A 162 21.53 -11.53 4.83
C GLU A 162 20.45 -10.97 3.89
N SER A 163 19.22 -11.42 4.01
CA SER A 163 18.11 -10.97 3.17
C SER A 163 17.77 -9.50 3.41
N MET A 164 17.72 -9.07 4.66
CA MET A 164 17.49 -7.67 5.02
C MET A 164 18.60 -6.76 4.51
N LYS A 165 19.87 -7.20 4.59
CA LYS A 165 21.01 -6.50 3.99
C LYS A 165 20.84 -6.30 2.49
N LEU A 166 20.51 -7.36 1.75
CA LEU A 166 20.35 -7.31 0.29
C LEU A 166 19.16 -6.42 -0.10
N LEU A 167 18.02 -6.59 0.56
CA LEU A 167 16.82 -5.79 0.31
C LEU A 167 17.07 -4.30 0.62
N SER A 168 17.74 -3.99 1.72
CA SER A 168 18.13 -2.61 2.03
C SER A 168 19.05 -2.03 0.97
N GLY A 169 20.03 -2.79 0.50
CA GLY A 169 20.94 -2.36 -0.57
C GLY A 169 20.21 -2.04 -1.87
N MET A 170 19.22 -2.85 -2.25
CA MET A 170 18.37 -2.60 -3.42
C MET A 170 17.62 -1.28 -3.28
N VAL A 171 16.97 -1.04 -2.13
CA VAL A 171 16.09 0.13 -1.94
C VAL A 171 16.86 1.43 -1.70
N ARG A 172 17.90 1.40 -0.87
CA ARG A 172 18.62 2.61 -0.41
C ARG A 172 19.92 2.91 -1.11
N SER A 173 20.44 1.98 -1.90
CA SER A 173 21.73 2.12 -2.57
C SER A 173 21.78 1.42 -3.94
N PRO A 174 20.79 1.65 -4.82
CA PRO A 174 20.80 1.10 -6.18
C PRO A 174 21.91 1.78 -7.01
N VAL A 175 22.39 1.07 -8.04
CA VAL A 175 23.32 1.64 -9.02
C VAL A 175 22.52 2.13 -10.25
N LEU A 176 22.24 3.43 -10.26
CA LEU A 176 21.45 4.09 -11.30
C LEU A 176 22.36 4.70 -12.39
N SER A 177 23.12 3.83 -13.08
CA SER A 177 24.00 4.24 -14.17
C SER A 177 23.26 4.35 -15.50
N ASP A 178 23.80 5.13 -16.46
CA ASP A 178 23.28 5.17 -17.84
C ASP A 178 23.25 3.77 -18.47
N ALA A 179 24.24 2.93 -18.19
CA ALA A 179 24.30 1.57 -18.70
C ALA A 179 23.13 0.72 -18.18
N ASN A 180 22.78 0.84 -16.89
CA ASN A 180 21.67 0.12 -16.32
C ASN A 180 20.33 0.63 -16.86
N VAL A 181 20.16 1.94 -17.00
CA VAL A 181 18.96 2.54 -17.61
C VAL A 181 18.79 2.10 -19.06
N GLN A 182 19.84 2.17 -19.87
CA GLN A 182 19.80 1.75 -21.27
C GLN A 182 19.49 0.26 -21.44
N ALA A 183 19.86 -0.58 -20.48
CA ALA A 183 19.56 -2.00 -20.51
C ALA A 183 18.10 -2.29 -20.06
N GLU A 184 17.53 -1.50 -19.13
CA GLU A 184 16.18 -1.72 -18.62
C GLU A 184 15.08 -1.07 -19.47
N VAL A 185 15.30 0.10 -20.04
CA VAL A 185 14.30 0.80 -20.87
C VAL A 185 13.69 -0.08 -21.96
N PRO A 186 14.46 -0.86 -22.76
CA PRO A 186 13.88 -1.78 -23.74
C PRO A 186 12.96 -2.86 -23.14
N ILE A 187 13.25 -3.30 -21.91
CA ILE A 187 12.44 -4.30 -21.18
C ILE A 187 11.09 -3.71 -20.78
N VAL A 188 11.11 -2.52 -20.17
CA VAL A 188 9.89 -1.79 -19.80
C VAL A 188 9.05 -1.44 -21.04
N LEU A 189 9.68 -1.04 -22.14
CA LEU A 189 8.99 -0.79 -23.40
C LEU A 189 8.42 -2.07 -24.04
N ALA A 190 9.06 -3.23 -23.87
CA ALA A 190 8.50 -4.52 -24.29
C ALA A 190 7.25 -4.86 -23.46
N GLU A 191 7.33 -4.72 -22.15
CA GLU A 191 6.19 -4.91 -21.25
C GLU A 191 5.02 -3.98 -21.60
N LYS A 192 5.31 -2.70 -21.87
CA LYS A 192 4.30 -1.73 -22.34
C LYS A 192 3.60 -2.23 -23.61
N ARG A 193 4.34 -2.78 -24.56
CA ARG A 193 3.76 -3.33 -25.80
C ARG A 193 2.91 -4.58 -25.54
N GLU A 194 3.37 -5.46 -24.62
CA GLU A 194 2.62 -6.68 -24.26
C GLU A 194 1.31 -6.36 -23.53
N ARG A 195 1.33 -5.38 -22.65
CA ARG A 195 0.12 -4.90 -21.95
C ARG A 195 -0.75 -4.03 -22.84
N GLY A 196 -0.17 -3.43 -23.90
CA GLY A 196 -0.85 -2.56 -24.84
C GLY A 196 -1.89 -3.33 -25.67
N GLY A 197 -3.05 -2.71 -25.87
CA GLY A 197 -4.12 -3.31 -26.66
C GLY A 197 -5.40 -2.50 -26.58
N PRO A 198 -6.50 -2.97 -27.20
CA PRO A 198 -7.78 -2.29 -27.18
C PRO A 198 -8.31 -2.04 -25.76
N ALA A 199 -8.14 -3.02 -24.87
CA ALA A 199 -8.59 -2.90 -23.47
C ALA A 199 -7.82 -1.81 -22.70
N GLU A 200 -6.50 -1.71 -22.90
CA GLU A 200 -5.69 -0.65 -22.28
C GLU A 200 -6.07 0.73 -22.83
N ARG A 201 -6.25 0.87 -24.17
CA ARG A 201 -6.67 2.14 -24.75
C ARG A 201 -8.02 2.58 -24.23
N ALA A 202 -9.00 1.67 -24.15
CA ALA A 202 -10.31 1.94 -23.57
C ALA A 202 -10.21 2.32 -22.07
N GLY A 203 -9.39 1.60 -21.31
CA GLY A 203 -9.12 1.89 -19.90
C GLY A 203 -8.49 3.26 -19.69
N ASN A 204 -7.53 3.64 -20.52
CA ASN A 204 -6.89 4.95 -20.47
C ASN A 204 -7.88 6.07 -20.78
N ALA A 205 -8.66 5.94 -21.87
CA ALA A 205 -9.68 6.91 -22.23
C ALA A 205 -10.77 7.04 -21.14
N SER A 206 -11.18 5.92 -20.55
CA SER A 206 -12.13 5.94 -19.42
C SER A 206 -11.55 6.66 -18.20
N ARG A 207 -10.27 6.43 -17.90
CA ARG A 207 -9.58 7.10 -16.79
C ARG A 207 -9.46 8.59 -17.01
N GLU A 208 -9.15 9.04 -18.21
CA GLU A 208 -9.08 10.47 -18.56
C GLU A 208 -10.41 11.18 -18.30
N VAL A 209 -11.54 10.53 -18.61
CA VAL A 209 -12.87 11.08 -18.35
C VAL A 209 -13.22 11.05 -16.87
N LEU A 210 -13.02 9.90 -16.21
CA LEU A 210 -13.41 9.70 -14.81
C LEU A 210 -12.61 10.56 -13.82
N PHE A 211 -11.35 10.81 -14.14
CA PHE A 211 -10.43 11.55 -13.28
C PHE A 211 -10.01 12.90 -13.88
N ALA A 212 -10.88 13.49 -14.71
CA ALA A 212 -10.61 14.81 -15.28
C ALA A 212 -10.28 15.85 -14.20
N GLY A 213 -9.23 16.63 -14.43
CA GLY A 213 -8.69 17.60 -13.47
C GLY A 213 -7.69 17.02 -12.46
N GLN A 214 -7.62 15.70 -12.32
CA GLN A 214 -6.66 15.03 -11.43
C GLN A 214 -5.46 14.49 -12.20
N ARG A 215 -4.30 14.43 -11.55
CA ARG A 215 -3.09 13.82 -12.14
C ARG A 215 -3.33 12.36 -12.53
N LEU A 216 -4.18 11.64 -11.81
CA LEU A 216 -4.51 10.24 -12.08
C LEU A 216 -5.06 10.02 -13.51
N ALA A 217 -5.66 11.01 -14.13
CA ALA A 217 -6.13 10.94 -15.52
C ALA A 217 -5.02 10.56 -16.50
N THR A 218 -3.80 11.07 -16.30
CA THR A 218 -2.68 10.95 -17.24
C THR A 218 -1.45 10.22 -16.69
N ARG A 219 -1.44 9.83 -15.42
CA ARG A 219 -0.30 9.20 -14.74
C ARG A 219 -0.42 7.68 -14.69
N SER A 220 -0.29 7.01 -15.87
CA SER A 220 -0.16 5.55 -15.92
C SER A 220 1.23 5.14 -15.48
N PRO A 221 1.38 4.16 -14.55
CA PRO A 221 2.70 3.71 -14.10
C PRO A 221 3.63 3.25 -15.22
N ILE A 222 3.10 2.69 -16.30
CA ILE A 222 3.91 2.19 -17.43
C ILE A 222 4.56 3.33 -18.24
N GLY A 223 4.17 4.58 -18.05
CA GLY A 223 4.76 5.76 -18.68
C GLY A 223 4.58 5.85 -20.20
N THR A 224 5.43 6.64 -20.85
CA THR A 224 5.42 6.85 -22.30
C THR A 224 6.74 6.44 -22.96
N GLU A 225 6.69 6.09 -24.26
CA GLU A 225 7.89 5.78 -25.03
C GLU A 225 8.86 6.97 -25.09
N ALA A 226 8.32 8.19 -25.17
CA ALA A 226 9.11 9.41 -25.26
C ALA A 226 9.92 9.67 -23.97
N THR A 227 9.27 9.59 -22.82
CA THR A 227 9.91 9.84 -21.53
C THR A 227 10.89 8.73 -21.15
N LEU A 228 10.50 7.46 -21.36
CA LEU A 228 11.37 6.31 -21.09
C LEU A 228 12.58 6.30 -22.04
N GLY A 229 12.39 6.63 -23.34
CA GLY A 229 13.49 6.72 -24.30
C GLY A 229 14.47 7.87 -24.05
N ALA A 230 14.03 8.90 -23.34
CA ALA A 230 14.88 10.04 -22.93
C ALA A 230 15.53 9.84 -21.54
N ALA A 231 15.20 8.76 -20.83
CA ALA A 231 15.70 8.51 -19.47
C ALA A 231 17.22 8.30 -19.45
N THR A 232 17.85 8.90 -18.46
CA THR A 232 19.28 8.77 -18.18
C THR A 232 19.51 8.40 -16.72
N GLY A 233 20.67 7.86 -16.38
CA GLY A 233 21.04 7.61 -15.00
C GLY A 233 20.90 8.86 -14.12
N ALA A 234 21.26 10.03 -14.65
CA ALA A 234 21.14 11.30 -13.94
C ALA A 234 19.69 11.69 -13.67
N SER A 235 18.79 11.58 -14.66
CA SER A 235 17.38 11.95 -14.51
C SER A 235 16.63 10.99 -13.57
N VAL A 236 16.87 9.68 -13.71
CA VAL A 236 16.28 8.67 -12.81
C VAL A 236 16.81 8.81 -11.39
N SER A 237 18.11 9.11 -11.22
CA SER A 237 18.69 9.39 -9.90
C SER A 237 18.10 10.65 -9.26
N ALA A 238 17.73 11.66 -10.05
CA ALA A 238 17.06 12.85 -9.53
C ALA A 238 15.65 12.51 -8.97
N PHE A 239 14.88 11.68 -9.68
CA PHE A 239 13.61 11.16 -9.19
C PHE A 239 13.80 10.32 -7.92
N TYR A 240 14.76 9.38 -7.94
CA TYR A 240 15.09 8.53 -6.79
C TYR A 240 15.40 9.37 -5.55
N ARG A 241 16.31 10.34 -5.62
CA ARG A 241 16.70 11.18 -4.46
C ARG A 241 15.54 11.99 -3.89
N ARG A 242 14.56 12.37 -4.70
CA ARG A 242 13.38 13.08 -4.22
C ARG A 242 12.46 12.20 -3.39
N TRP A 243 12.26 10.96 -3.81
CA TRP A 243 11.17 10.14 -3.31
C TRP A 243 11.61 8.93 -2.47
N TYR A 244 12.76 8.31 -2.78
CA TYR A 244 13.28 7.16 -2.05
C TYR A 244 14.09 7.63 -0.85
N ARG A 245 13.37 7.88 0.23
CA ARG A 245 13.87 8.49 1.47
C ARG A 245 13.30 7.74 2.66
N PRO A 246 14.00 7.70 3.80
CA PRO A 246 13.48 7.05 5.00
C PRO A 246 12.13 7.63 5.43
N GLU A 247 11.93 8.95 5.34
CA GLU A 247 10.70 9.63 5.75
C GLU A 247 9.48 9.24 4.89
N ASN A 248 9.71 8.75 3.67
CA ASN A 248 8.67 8.26 2.75
C ASN A 248 8.56 6.72 2.78
N THR A 249 9.23 6.05 3.72
CA THR A 249 9.35 4.60 3.71
C THR A 249 8.68 3.96 4.93
N VAL A 250 7.94 2.90 4.67
CA VAL A 250 7.39 2.01 5.69
C VAL A 250 7.88 0.60 5.44
N VAL A 251 8.48 -0.04 6.45
CA VAL A 251 8.85 -1.45 6.41
C VAL A 251 7.88 -2.26 7.25
N VAL A 252 7.22 -3.23 6.64
CA VAL A 252 6.32 -4.16 7.33
C VAL A 252 6.95 -5.54 7.28
N ALA A 253 7.09 -6.19 8.43
CA ALA A 253 7.59 -7.56 8.49
C ALA A 253 6.76 -8.41 9.46
N ALA A 254 6.39 -9.60 9.00
CA ALA A 254 5.65 -10.57 9.82
C ALA A 254 6.15 -11.99 9.53
N GLY A 255 6.25 -12.83 10.56
CA GLY A 255 6.68 -14.21 10.37
C GLY A 255 6.95 -14.95 11.65
N ASP A 256 7.47 -16.15 11.51
CA ASP A 256 7.81 -17.05 12.64
C ASP A 256 9.15 -16.67 13.27
N ILE A 257 9.26 -15.42 13.66
CA ILE A 257 10.43 -14.83 14.33
C ILE A 257 9.93 -13.85 15.40
N ASP A 258 10.72 -13.66 16.45
CA ASP A 258 10.47 -12.64 17.47
C ASP A 258 10.36 -11.26 16.80
N PRO A 259 9.26 -10.52 16.99
CA PRO A 259 9.08 -9.19 16.40
C PRO A 259 10.15 -8.18 16.84
N GLN A 260 10.75 -8.33 18.02
CA GLN A 260 11.88 -7.49 18.43
C GLN A 260 13.13 -7.75 17.57
N GLN A 261 13.35 -9.00 17.16
CA GLN A 261 14.42 -9.31 16.21
C GLN A 261 14.14 -8.73 14.83
N LEU A 262 12.89 -8.78 14.34
CA LEU A 262 12.51 -8.13 13.08
C LEU A 262 12.76 -6.61 13.14
N ALA A 263 12.38 -5.95 14.23
CA ALA A 263 12.62 -4.54 14.44
C ALA A 263 14.14 -4.21 14.47
N ALA A 264 14.93 -5.03 15.16
CA ALA A 264 16.38 -4.86 15.23
C ALA A 264 17.06 -5.01 13.85
N GLU A 265 16.60 -5.94 13.00
CA GLU A 265 17.12 -6.07 11.63
C GLU A 265 16.72 -4.86 10.76
N ILE A 266 15.51 -4.31 10.93
CA ILE A 266 15.11 -3.09 10.23
C ILE A 266 16.01 -1.92 10.67
N GLU A 267 16.23 -1.73 11.96
CA GLU A 267 17.12 -0.69 12.47
C GLU A 267 18.55 -0.87 11.98
N ALA A 268 19.08 -2.09 12.01
CA ALA A 268 20.47 -2.39 11.59
C ALA A 268 20.72 -2.06 10.11
N TRP A 269 19.73 -2.29 9.23
CA TRP A 269 19.92 -2.15 7.78
C TRP A 269 19.32 -0.89 7.18
N PHE A 270 18.44 -0.19 7.88
CA PHE A 270 17.80 1.04 7.41
C PHE A 270 18.03 2.25 8.33
N GLY A 271 18.53 2.06 9.55
CA GLY A 271 18.65 3.13 10.55
C GLY A 271 19.66 4.22 10.22
N ASP A 272 20.69 3.91 9.45
CA ASP A 272 21.70 4.85 8.95
C ASP A 272 21.40 5.41 7.54
N TRP A 273 20.18 5.15 7.03
CA TRP A 273 19.76 5.72 5.76
C TRP A 273 19.41 7.18 5.92
N GLU A 274 20.03 8.04 5.13
CA GLU A 274 19.80 9.47 5.10
C GLU A 274 19.16 9.87 3.77
N GLY A 275 18.14 10.72 3.83
CA GLY A 275 17.55 11.33 2.65
C GLY A 275 18.47 12.43 2.10
N GLU A 276 18.65 12.50 0.80
CA GLU A 276 19.45 13.54 0.17
C GLU A 276 18.64 14.83 -0.02
N GLY A 277 19.17 15.97 0.45
CA GLY A 277 18.55 17.28 0.30
C GLY A 277 17.29 17.48 1.17
N ALA A 278 16.53 18.53 0.89
CA ALA A 278 15.30 18.83 1.63
C ALA A 278 14.18 17.84 1.26
N LEU A 279 13.31 17.53 2.23
CA LEU A 279 12.10 16.76 1.98
C LEU A 279 11.18 17.55 1.01
N VAL A 280 10.80 16.90 -0.07
CA VAL A 280 9.87 17.45 -1.05
C VAL A 280 8.46 17.01 -0.68
N PRO A 281 7.50 17.93 -0.55
CA PRO A 281 6.11 17.55 -0.30
C PRO A 281 5.54 16.80 -1.50
N ALA A 282 4.55 15.92 -1.24
CA ALA A 282 3.81 15.28 -2.32
C ALA A 282 3.21 16.34 -3.26
N PRO A 283 3.21 16.08 -4.58
CA PRO A 283 2.57 16.99 -5.52
C PRO A 283 1.07 17.14 -5.22
N ASP A 284 0.50 18.25 -5.66
CA ASP A 284 -0.95 18.36 -5.73
C ASP A 284 -1.48 17.37 -6.77
N PHE A 285 -2.34 16.46 -6.35
CA PHE A 285 -2.91 15.44 -7.23
C PHE A 285 -4.13 15.94 -8.01
N GLY A 286 -4.57 17.18 -7.75
CA GLY A 286 -5.68 17.83 -8.41
C GLY A 286 -7.04 17.40 -7.85
N ASP A 287 -8.02 18.26 -8.07
CA ASP A 287 -9.41 18.02 -7.69
C ASP A 287 -10.23 17.50 -8.87
N PRO A 288 -11.28 16.70 -8.61
CA PRO A 288 -12.21 16.30 -9.65
C PRO A 288 -12.86 17.52 -10.31
N VAL A 289 -12.84 17.57 -11.63
CA VAL A 289 -13.56 18.60 -12.39
C VAL A 289 -14.93 18.05 -12.77
N ALA A 290 -15.98 18.72 -12.30
CA ALA A 290 -17.33 18.39 -12.72
C ALA A 290 -17.48 18.58 -14.24
N PRO A 291 -18.17 17.67 -14.96
CA PRO A 291 -18.46 17.85 -16.38
C PRO A 291 -19.16 19.18 -16.66
N ALA A 292 -18.88 19.78 -17.81
CA ALA A 292 -19.52 21.03 -18.20
C ALA A 292 -21.04 20.87 -18.25
N GLY A 293 -21.76 21.68 -17.47
CA GLY A 293 -23.23 21.61 -17.36
C GLY A 293 -23.76 20.62 -16.29
N ALA A 294 -22.87 20.04 -15.46
CA ALA A 294 -23.30 19.26 -14.33
C ALA A 294 -24.08 20.14 -13.33
N ASP A 295 -25.30 19.71 -12.98
CA ASP A 295 -26.09 20.31 -11.91
C ASP A 295 -25.80 19.58 -10.60
N PRO A 296 -25.21 20.23 -9.58
CA PRO A 296 -24.96 19.60 -8.29
C PRO A 296 -26.22 19.05 -7.61
N ALA A 297 -27.40 19.62 -7.92
CA ALA A 297 -28.68 19.18 -7.41
C ALA A 297 -29.24 17.96 -8.17
N ASN A 298 -28.73 17.69 -9.35
CA ASN A 298 -29.14 16.57 -10.20
C ASN A 298 -27.90 16.03 -10.94
N PRO A 299 -27.02 15.32 -10.25
CA PRO A 299 -25.77 14.83 -10.83
C PRO A 299 -26.04 13.74 -11.85
N VAL A 300 -26.39 14.14 -13.06
CA VAL A 300 -26.39 13.25 -14.22
C VAL A 300 -24.93 13.20 -14.68
N GLY A 301 -24.27 12.07 -14.47
CA GLY A 301 -22.91 11.86 -14.93
C GLY A 301 -22.85 12.01 -16.46
N GLU A 302 -21.81 12.66 -16.95
CA GLU A 302 -21.49 12.62 -18.37
C GLU A 302 -21.09 11.19 -18.72
N ILE A 303 -21.79 10.56 -19.65
CA ILE A 303 -21.43 9.23 -20.13
C ILE A 303 -20.39 9.43 -21.22
N GLY A 304 -19.13 9.25 -20.89
CA GLY A 304 -18.06 9.13 -21.89
C GLY A 304 -18.23 7.80 -22.64
N VAL A 305 -18.52 7.87 -23.93
CA VAL A 305 -18.53 6.67 -24.77
C VAL A 305 -17.16 6.50 -25.40
N VAL A 306 -16.40 5.52 -24.92
CA VAL A 306 -15.14 5.11 -25.54
C VAL A 306 -15.46 4.05 -26.59
N VAL A 307 -15.22 4.37 -27.87
CA VAL A 307 -15.36 3.43 -28.97
C VAL A 307 -13.99 2.87 -29.30
N GLU A 308 -13.76 1.63 -28.93
CA GLU A 308 -12.55 0.88 -29.32
C GLU A 308 -12.96 -0.26 -30.24
N PRO A 309 -12.69 -0.15 -31.57
CA PRO A 309 -13.24 -1.06 -32.56
C PRO A 309 -12.70 -2.51 -32.43
N ASP A 310 -11.54 -2.67 -31.79
CA ASP A 310 -10.87 -3.96 -31.67
C ASP A 310 -11.24 -4.72 -30.38
N LEU A 311 -12.09 -4.13 -29.52
CA LEU A 311 -12.59 -4.84 -28.34
C LEU A 311 -13.63 -5.88 -28.79
N PRO A 312 -13.53 -7.14 -28.30
CA PRO A 312 -14.58 -8.13 -28.55
C PRO A 312 -15.90 -7.64 -27.94
N ARG A 313 -16.97 -7.71 -28.72
CA ARG A 313 -18.30 -7.41 -28.21
C ARG A 313 -18.74 -8.52 -27.26
N SER A 314 -18.96 -8.16 -26.00
CA SER A 314 -19.52 -9.04 -24.97
C SER A 314 -21.01 -9.22 -25.17
#